data_c5d83f4b64d87dd5fdbd3f4ee772eec6
#
_entry.id   c5d83f4b64d87dd5fdbd3f4ee772eec6
#
_cell.length_a   1.000
_cell.length_b   1.000
_cell.length_c   1.000
_cell.angle_alpha   90.00
_cell.angle_beta   90.00
_cell.angle_gamma   90.00
#
_symmetry.space_group_name_H-M   'P 1'
#
loop_
_entity.id
_entity.type
_entity.pdbx_description
1 polymer ?
#
loop_
_entity_poly.entity_id
_entity_poly.type
_entity_poly.pdbx_seq_one_letter_code
_entity_poly.pdbx_strand_id
1 'polypeptide(L)'
;GRGGYVIGVDMTSDMVSKARANALKGQYENVEFRLGEIEHLPIADSAADVVISNCVINLSPDKPQVFREAFRVLRAGGRLAISDVVATSQPPEDMRNDAVLIAGCMGNASLITDLEAMMRAAGFEQIRIQPKDESKAFIEDWAPGRNVTDFVVSATIEAVKPVACRSSGDG
;
A
#
# COMPACT_ATOMS: atom_id res chain seq x y z
N GLY A 1 10.68 8.38 14.62
CA GLY A 1 11.35 9.00 15.77
C GLY A 1 12.86 9.06 15.57
N ARG A 2 13.60 9.69 16.49
CA ARG A 2 15.06 9.92 16.35
C ARG A 2 15.91 8.64 16.21
N GLY A 3 15.41 7.49 16.59
CA GLY A 3 16.11 6.21 16.46
C GLY A 3 15.70 5.35 15.24
N GLY A 4 14.80 5.85 14.41
CA GLY A 4 14.36 5.15 13.20
C GLY A 4 15.02 5.71 11.95
N TYR A 5 15.04 4.91 10.88
CA TYR A 5 15.46 5.31 9.55
C TYR A 5 14.30 5.14 8.57
N VAL A 6 14.10 6.09 7.66
CA VAL A 6 12.98 6.07 6.71
C VAL A 6 13.52 6.09 5.29
N ILE A 7 13.04 5.17 4.48
CA ILE A 7 13.30 5.15 3.04
C ILE A 7 11.97 5.45 2.34
N GLY A 8 11.89 6.61 1.68
CA GLY A 8 10.79 6.95 0.79
C GLY A 8 11.08 6.48 -0.63
N VAL A 9 10.10 5.86 -1.26
CA VAL A 9 10.18 5.44 -2.68
C VAL A 9 9.07 6.10 -3.46
N ASP A 10 9.41 6.66 -4.60
CA ASP A 10 8.45 7.25 -5.54
C ASP A 10 8.93 7.00 -6.98
N MET A 11 8.01 6.78 -7.90
CA MET A 11 8.32 6.53 -9.31
C MET A 11 8.59 7.82 -10.09
N THR A 12 8.32 8.99 -9.50
CA THR A 12 8.42 10.29 -10.15
C THR A 12 9.69 11.01 -9.70
N SER A 13 10.62 11.28 -10.61
CA SER A 13 11.90 11.94 -10.32
C SER A 13 11.73 13.31 -9.67
N ASP A 14 10.72 14.08 -10.09
CA ASP A 14 10.44 15.40 -9.53
C ASP A 14 9.97 15.32 -8.08
N MET A 15 9.17 14.31 -7.74
CA MET A 15 8.73 14.08 -6.36
C MET A 15 9.89 13.64 -5.46
N VAL A 16 10.76 12.76 -5.95
CA VAL A 16 11.99 12.37 -5.24
C VAL A 16 12.89 13.58 -5.00
N SER A 17 13.07 14.44 -6.00
CA SER A 17 13.87 15.66 -5.89
C SER A 17 13.29 16.65 -4.88
N LYS A 18 11.97 16.85 -4.91
CA LYS A 18 11.24 17.68 -3.95
C LYS A 18 11.34 17.12 -2.53
N ALA A 19 11.20 15.81 -2.36
CA ALA A 19 11.31 15.16 -1.07
C ALA A 19 12.72 15.32 -0.47
N ARG A 20 13.77 15.14 -1.29
CA ARG A 20 15.18 15.38 -0.88
C ARG A 20 15.41 16.84 -0.47
N ALA A 21 14.90 17.80 -1.25
CA ALA A 21 15.01 19.22 -0.91
C ALA A 21 14.30 19.55 0.42
N ASN A 22 13.13 18.97 0.67
CA ASN A 22 12.39 19.14 1.92
C ASN A 22 13.13 18.52 3.11
N ALA A 23 13.75 17.35 2.93
CA ALA A 23 14.55 16.70 3.97
C ALA A 23 15.76 17.56 4.37
N LEU A 24 16.48 18.12 3.40
CA LEU A 24 17.58 19.03 3.64
C LEU A 24 17.12 20.30 4.37
N LYS A 25 16.02 20.92 3.94
CA LYS A 25 15.45 22.10 4.57
C LYS A 25 14.99 21.82 6.01
N GLY A 26 14.43 20.64 6.25
CA GLY A 26 13.97 20.19 7.57
C GLY A 26 15.08 19.61 8.46
N GLN A 27 16.31 19.52 7.95
CA GLN A 27 17.47 18.93 8.66
C GLN A 27 17.20 17.49 9.13
N TYR A 28 16.48 16.70 8.31
CA TYR A 28 16.22 15.28 8.59
C TYR A 28 17.40 14.43 8.10
N GLU A 29 18.23 13.93 9.01
CA GLU A 29 19.42 13.13 8.71
C GLU A 29 19.11 11.62 8.59
N ASN A 30 17.96 11.20 9.09
CA ASN A 30 17.54 9.81 9.13
C ASN A 30 16.50 9.45 8.08
N VAL A 31 16.52 10.14 6.94
CA VAL A 31 15.61 9.88 5.81
C VAL A 31 16.40 9.79 4.50
N GLU A 32 15.95 8.92 3.63
CA GLU A 32 16.49 8.73 2.28
C GLU A 32 15.33 8.61 1.29
N PHE A 33 15.52 9.11 0.07
CA PHE A 33 14.51 8.99 -0.99
C PHE A 33 15.14 8.35 -2.24
N ARG A 34 14.47 7.32 -2.75
CA ARG A 34 14.87 6.53 -3.92
C ARG A 34 13.82 6.62 -5.02
N LEU A 35 14.29 6.72 -6.27
CA LEU A 35 13.44 6.56 -7.43
C LEU A 35 13.20 5.07 -7.64
N GLY A 36 11.94 4.68 -7.81
CA GLY A 36 11.57 3.28 -8.03
C GLY A 36 10.07 3.07 -8.08
N GLU A 37 9.67 1.94 -8.61
CA GLU A 37 8.27 1.50 -8.70
C GLU A 37 7.94 0.58 -7.51
N ILE A 38 6.65 0.56 -7.11
CA ILE A 38 6.22 -0.26 -5.97
C ILE A 38 6.22 -1.76 -6.28
N GLU A 39 6.19 -2.12 -7.56
CA GLU A 39 6.35 -3.49 -8.05
C GLU A 39 7.80 -3.99 -8.01
N HIS A 40 8.78 -3.08 -7.88
CA HIS A 40 10.22 -3.39 -7.87
C HIS A 40 10.95 -2.41 -6.94
N LEU A 41 10.78 -2.60 -5.63
CA LEU A 41 11.33 -1.70 -4.65
C LEU A 41 12.87 -1.70 -4.64
N PRO A 42 13.52 -0.53 -4.75
CA PRO A 42 14.98 -0.41 -4.70
C PRO A 42 15.51 -0.56 -3.25
N ILE A 43 15.08 -1.62 -2.57
CA ILE A 43 15.37 -1.93 -1.17
C ILE A 43 15.80 -3.40 -1.10
N ALA A 44 16.80 -3.69 -0.28
CA ALA A 44 17.29 -5.06 -0.08
C ALA A 44 16.25 -5.95 0.61
N ASP A 45 16.38 -7.25 0.45
CA ASP A 45 15.55 -8.24 1.13
C ASP A 45 15.67 -8.08 2.65
N SER A 46 14.54 -8.22 3.34
CA SER A 46 14.49 -8.22 4.81
C SER A 46 15.14 -7.00 5.48
N ALA A 47 15.09 -5.84 4.82
CA ALA A 47 15.70 -4.59 5.30
C ALA A 47 14.75 -3.68 6.08
N ALA A 48 13.44 -3.88 5.97
CA ALA A 48 12.44 -3.00 6.57
C ALA A 48 11.69 -3.65 7.73
N ASP A 49 11.45 -2.88 8.78
CA ASP A 49 10.59 -3.28 9.90
C ASP A 49 9.10 -3.08 9.59
N VAL A 50 8.83 -2.02 8.85
CA VAL A 50 7.47 -1.60 8.50
C VAL A 50 7.47 -1.06 7.08
N VAL A 51 6.48 -1.47 6.29
CA VAL A 51 6.13 -0.83 5.01
C VAL A 51 4.84 -0.04 5.23
N ILE A 52 4.87 1.24 4.88
CA ILE A 52 3.71 2.14 4.97
C ILE A 52 3.39 2.64 3.57
N SER A 53 2.10 2.62 3.21
CA SER A 53 1.60 3.16 1.95
C SER A 53 0.26 3.87 2.15
N ASN A 54 0.00 4.90 1.34
CA ASN A 54 -1.27 5.59 1.35
C ASN A 54 -1.71 5.92 -0.07
N CYS A 55 -2.86 5.38 -0.51
CA CYS A 55 -3.49 5.60 -1.80
C CYS A 55 -2.57 5.38 -3.02
N VAL A 56 -1.71 4.37 -3.00
CA VAL A 56 -0.77 4.08 -4.09
C VAL A 56 -1.02 2.70 -4.72
N ILE A 57 -1.48 1.72 -3.93
CA ILE A 57 -1.62 0.33 -4.37
C ILE A 57 -2.57 0.21 -5.57
N ASN A 58 -3.64 0.99 -5.59
CA ASN A 58 -4.62 0.97 -6.66
C ASN A 58 -4.12 1.58 -7.98
N LEU A 59 -2.99 2.28 -7.97
CA LEU A 59 -2.35 2.79 -9.19
C LEU A 59 -1.52 1.70 -9.90
N SER A 60 -1.15 0.65 -9.18
CA SER A 60 -0.38 -0.45 -9.74
C SER A 60 -1.21 -1.33 -10.69
N PRO A 61 -0.67 -1.69 -11.86
CA PRO A 61 -1.26 -2.68 -12.74
C PRO A 61 -1.05 -4.13 -12.25
N ASP A 62 -0.06 -4.38 -11.38
CA ASP A 62 0.27 -5.70 -10.83
C ASP A 62 0.32 -5.69 -9.30
N LYS A 63 -0.85 -5.59 -8.68
CA LYS A 63 -0.99 -5.60 -7.21
C LYS A 63 -0.42 -6.88 -6.54
N PRO A 64 -0.58 -8.09 -7.12
CA PRO A 64 0.11 -9.25 -6.59
C PRO A 64 1.62 -9.06 -6.47
N GLN A 65 2.25 -8.42 -7.45
CA GLN A 65 3.69 -8.13 -7.41
C GLN A 65 4.04 -7.10 -6.34
N VAL A 66 3.21 -6.08 -6.14
CA VAL A 66 3.37 -5.11 -5.04
C VAL A 66 3.43 -5.82 -3.68
N PHE A 67 2.51 -6.76 -3.43
CA PHE A 67 2.51 -7.50 -2.17
C PHE A 67 3.71 -8.43 -2.04
N ARG A 68 4.19 -9.07 -3.14
CA ARG A 68 5.43 -9.85 -3.13
C ARG A 68 6.65 -9.00 -2.78
N GLU A 69 6.75 -7.79 -3.36
CA GLU A 69 7.84 -6.86 -3.06
C GLU A 69 7.78 -6.33 -1.62
N ALA A 70 6.60 -5.93 -1.15
CA ALA A 70 6.43 -5.54 0.24
C ALA A 70 6.84 -6.67 1.21
N PHE A 71 6.47 -7.92 0.89
CA PHE A 71 6.88 -9.08 1.66
C PHE A 71 8.39 -9.33 1.59
N ARG A 72 9.01 -9.20 0.40
CA ARG A 72 10.45 -9.38 0.21
C ARG A 72 11.26 -8.41 1.07
N VAL A 73 10.92 -7.13 1.04
CA VAL A 73 11.68 -6.10 1.76
C VAL A 73 11.47 -6.12 3.26
N LEU A 74 10.33 -6.62 3.74
CA LEU A 74 10.06 -6.78 5.17
C LEU A 74 10.92 -7.88 5.77
N ARG A 75 11.50 -7.64 6.94
CA ARG A 75 12.12 -8.68 7.77
C ARG A 75 11.07 -9.61 8.37
N ALA A 76 11.48 -10.77 8.84
CA ALA A 76 10.64 -11.66 9.62
C ALA A 76 10.09 -10.92 10.87
N GLY A 77 8.79 -11.02 11.10
CA GLY A 77 8.07 -10.23 12.12
C GLY A 77 7.78 -8.78 11.71
N GLY A 78 8.21 -8.34 10.54
CA GLY A 78 7.89 -7.01 10.00
C GLY A 78 6.42 -6.90 9.60
N ARG A 79 5.91 -5.67 9.56
CA ARG A 79 4.49 -5.40 9.33
C ARG A 79 4.25 -4.52 8.12
N LEU A 80 3.12 -4.77 7.47
CA LEU A 80 2.54 -3.94 6.43
C LEU A 80 1.45 -3.06 7.04
N ALA A 81 1.41 -1.77 6.72
CA ALA A 81 0.41 -0.82 7.17
C ALA A 81 0.02 0.11 6.02
N ILE A 82 -1.16 -0.13 5.44
CA ILE A 82 -1.65 0.60 4.27
C ILE A 82 -2.96 1.30 4.62
N SER A 83 -3.14 2.51 4.08
CA SER A 83 -4.44 3.17 3.99
C SER A 83 -4.76 3.35 2.51
N ASP A 84 -5.81 2.72 2.01
CA ASP A 84 -6.18 2.78 0.60
C ASP A 84 -7.69 2.62 0.42
N VAL A 85 -8.17 2.86 -0.80
CA VAL A 85 -9.56 2.61 -1.19
C VAL A 85 -9.72 1.14 -1.54
N VAL A 86 -10.77 0.50 -1.03
CA VAL A 86 -11.11 -0.88 -1.33
C VAL A 86 -12.53 -0.96 -1.88
N ALA A 87 -12.81 -1.97 -2.72
CA ALA A 87 -14.15 -2.23 -3.19
C ALA A 87 -14.90 -3.14 -2.20
N THR A 88 -16.10 -2.73 -1.80
CA THR A 88 -17.02 -3.52 -0.98
C THR A 88 -17.91 -4.42 -1.83
N SER A 89 -18.13 -4.00 -3.08
CA SER A 89 -18.81 -4.79 -4.12
C SER A 89 -18.19 -4.46 -5.47
N GLN A 90 -18.47 -5.27 -6.49
CA GLN A 90 -17.89 -5.08 -7.81
C GLN A 90 -18.43 -3.77 -8.44
N PRO A 91 -17.55 -2.76 -8.70
CA PRO A 91 -18.00 -1.56 -9.39
C PRO A 91 -18.45 -1.89 -10.82
N PRO A 92 -19.45 -1.19 -11.35
CA PRO A 92 -19.87 -1.29 -12.73
C PRO A 92 -18.72 -1.05 -13.72
N GLU A 93 -18.86 -1.58 -14.93
CA GLU A 93 -17.78 -1.53 -15.93
C GLU A 93 -17.44 -0.11 -16.37
N ASP A 94 -18.43 0.75 -16.49
CA ASP A 94 -18.29 2.18 -16.79
C ASP A 94 -17.46 2.92 -15.73
N MET A 95 -17.62 2.58 -14.46
CA MET A 95 -16.81 3.12 -13.37
C MET A 95 -15.35 2.60 -13.41
N ARG A 96 -15.16 1.33 -13.73
CA ARG A 96 -13.83 0.72 -13.81
C ARG A 96 -12.98 1.27 -14.96
N ASN A 97 -13.63 1.74 -16.02
CA ASN A 97 -12.98 2.30 -17.20
C ASN A 97 -12.93 3.83 -17.20
N ASP A 98 -13.45 4.50 -16.16
CA ASP A 98 -13.41 5.94 -16.05
C ASP A 98 -12.02 6.42 -15.61
N ALA A 99 -11.35 7.17 -16.48
CA ALA A 99 -9.99 7.66 -16.24
C ALA A 99 -9.86 8.55 -14.99
N VAL A 100 -10.92 9.31 -14.63
CA VAL A 100 -10.95 10.16 -13.44
C VAL A 100 -11.03 9.30 -12.18
N LEU A 101 -11.85 8.26 -12.19
CA LEU A 101 -11.97 7.33 -11.06
C LEU A 101 -10.70 6.49 -10.89
N ILE A 102 -10.05 6.09 -11.99
CA ILE A 102 -8.76 5.38 -11.95
C ILE A 102 -7.69 6.28 -11.33
N ALA A 103 -7.55 7.53 -11.79
CA ALA A 103 -6.61 8.50 -11.25
C ALA A 103 -6.87 8.82 -9.76
N GLY A 104 -8.14 8.76 -9.32
CA GLY A 104 -8.57 8.91 -7.94
C GLY A 104 -8.48 7.62 -7.10
N CYS A 105 -7.81 6.56 -7.59
CA CYS A 105 -7.69 5.25 -6.93
C CYS A 105 -9.00 4.47 -6.75
N MET A 106 -10.10 4.93 -7.29
CA MET A 106 -11.44 4.32 -7.12
C MET A 106 -11.76 3.30 -8.21
N GLY A 107 -11.46 3.63 -9.48
CA GLY A 107 -11.79 2.77 -10.62
C GLY A 107 -11.06 1.41 -10.60
N ASN A 108 -9.87 1.37 -10.01
CA ASN A 108 -9.05 0.16 -9.88
C ASN A 108 -9.04 -0.40 -8.44
N ALA A 109 -10.00 -0.02 -7.61
CA ALA A 109 -10.11 -0.55 -6.25
C ALA A 109 -10.41 -2.06 -6.30
N SER A 110 -9.63 -2.85 -5.59
CA SER A 110 -9.81 -4.31 -5.51
C SER A 110 -10.82 -4.65 -4.43
N LEU A 111 -11.58 -5.74 -4.66
CA LEU A 111 -12.42 -6.32 -3.63
C LEU A 111 -11.58 -6.71 -2.40
N ILE A 112 -12.16 -6.58 -1.22
CA ILE A 112 -11.50 -6.97 0.04
C ILE A 112 -11.02 -8.43 -0.01
N THR A 113 -11.87 -9.32 -0.55
CA THR A 113 -11.54 -10.75 -0.71
C THR A 113 -10.34 -10.99 -1.61
N ASP A 114 -10.22 -10.21 -2.69
CA ASP A 114 -9.11 -10.34 -3.64
C ASP A 114 -7.81 -9.83 -3.03
N LEU A 115 -7.87 -8.71 -2.30
CA LEU A 115 -6.73 -8.19 -1.55
C LEU A 115 -6.22 -9.20 -0.51
N GLU A 116 -7.12 -9.80 0.27
CA GLU A 116 -6.74 -10.87 1.21
C GLU A 116 -6.07 -12.05 0.51
N ALA A 117 -6.61 -12.49 -0.64
CA ALA A 117 -6.05 -13.59 -1.41
C ALA A 117 -4.64 -13.26 -1.92
N MET A 118 -4.43 -12.05 -2.47
CA MET A 118 -3.12 -11.59 -2.95
C MET A 118 -2.10 -11.53 -1.80
N MET A 119 -2.49 -11.00 -0.65
CA MET A 119 -1.62 -10.89 0.51
C MET A 119 -1.25 -12.27 1.09
N ARG A 120 -2.21 -13.19 1.17
CA ARG A 120 -1.96 -14.59 1.58
C ARG A 120 -1.02 -15.29 0.61
N ALA A 121 -1.23 -15.11 -0.69
CA ALA A 121 -0.37 -15.68 -1.74
C ALA A 121 1.08 -15.14 -1.66
N ALA A 122 1.27 -13.89 -1.23
CA ALA A 122 2.59 -13.32 -0.97
C ALA A 122 3.24 -13.84 0.31
N GLY A 123 2.50 -14.53 1.21
CA GLY A 123 3.00 -15.11 2.43
C GLY A 123 2.66 -14.34 3.72
N PHE A 124 1.87 -13.28 3.64
CA PHE A 124 1.43 -12.52 4.81
C PHE A 124 0.46 -13.32 5.68
N GLU A 125 0.57 -13.10 6.99
CA GLU A 125 -0.33 -13.62 8.02
C GLU A 125 -0.96 -12.47 8.81
N GLN A 126 -1.92 -12.80 9.68
CA GLN A 126 -2.65 -11.83 10.52
C GLN A 126 -3.21 -10.66 9.72
N ILE A 127 -3.71 -10.95 8.51
CA ILE A 127 -4.27 -9.96 7.60
C ILE A 127 -5.54 -9.39 8.21
N ARG A 128 -5.60 -8.05 8.29
CA ARG A 128 -6.74 -7.31 8.77
C ARG A 128 -7.05 -6.18 7.79
N ILE A 129 -8.24 -6.18 7.22
CA ILE A 129 -8.74 -5.11 6.36
C ILE A 129 -9.95 -4.51 7.05
N GLN A 130 -9.86 -3.25 7.45
CA GLN A 130 -10.90 -2.54 8.19
C GLN A 130 -11.44 -1.39 7.36
N PRO A 131 -12.62 -1.53 6.74
CA PRO A 131 -13.32 -0.44 6.09
C PRO A 131 -13.67 0.66 7.10
N LYS A 132 -13.67 1.91 6.63
CA LYS A 132 -14.00 3.10 7.38
C LYS A 132 -15.25 3.75 6.78
N ASP A 133 -16.42 3.42 7.28
CA ASP A 133 -17.70 3.91 6.72
C ASP A 133 -17.81 5.44 6.74
N GLU A 134 -17.20 6.12 7.72
CA GLU A 134 -17.11 7.57 7.75
C GLU A 134 -16.37 8.18 6.56
N SER A 135 -15.58 7.39 5.85
CA SER A 135 -14.87 7.85 4.65
C SER A 135 -15.77 8.13 3.46
N LYS A 136 -16.97 7.58 3.45
CA LYS A 136 -17.93 7.77 2.35
C LYS A 136 -18.25 9.24 2.10
N ALA A 137 -18.34 10.04 3.16
CA ALA A 137 -18.67 11.46 3.06
C ALA A 137 -17.63 12.24 2.23
N PHE A 138 -16.32 11.98 2.44
CA PHE A 138 -15.29 12.68 1.67
C PHE A 138 -14.98 12.01 0.31
N ILE A 139 -15.24 10.70 0.17
CA ILE A 139 -15.12 10.02 -1.13
C ILE A 139 -16.18 10.54 -2.11
N GLU A 140 -17.39 10.86 -1.64
CA GLU A 140 -18.44 11.45 -2.45
C GLU A 140 -18.00 12.80 -3.06
N ASP A 141 -17.24 13.60 -2.31
CA ASP A 141 -16.67 14.86 -2.79
C ASP A 141 -15.63 14.69 -3.91
N TRP A 142 -14.97 13.53 -3.99
CA TRP A 142 -13.97 13.25 -5.04
C TRP A 142 -14.59 12.91 -6.39
N ALA A 143 -15.84 12.42 -6.39
CA ALA A 143 -16.55 12.04 -7.61
C ALA A 143 -18.04 12.37 -7.49
N PRO A 144 -18.41 13.68 -7.43
CA PRO A 144 -19.77 14.09 -7.18
C PRO A 144 -20.73 13.58 -8.26
N GLY A 145 -21.87 13.03 -7.81
CA GLY A 145 -22.94 12.53 -8.68
C GLY A 145 -22.68 11.17 -9.35
N ARG A 146 -21.63 10.46 -8.96
CA ARG A 146 -21.26 9.15 -9.54
C ARG A 146 -21.59 7.94 -8.67
N ASN A 147 -22.16 8.14 -7.48
CA ASN A 147 -22.55 7.09 -6.52
C ASN A 147 -21.41 6.08 -6.21
N VAL A 148 -20.15 6.54 -6.26
CA VAL A 148 -18.97 5.67 -6.04
C VAL A 148 -18.94 5.07 -4.64
N THR A 149 -19.54 5.72 -3.67
CA THR A 149 -19.60 5.29 -2.26
C THR A 149 -20.47 4.05 -2.03
N ASP A 150 -21.26 3.65 -3.03
CA ASP A 150 -21.98 2.37 -3.00
C ASP A 150 -21.07 1.17 -3.23
N PHE A 151 -19.90 1.40 -3.82
CA PHE A 151 -18.98 0.35 -4.26
C PHE A 151 -17.62 0.40 -3.57
N VAL A 152 -17.18 1.58 -3.13
CA VAL A 152 -15.83 1.76 -2.58
C VAL A 152 -15.86 2.49 -1.24
N VAL A 153 -14.86 2.21 -0.42
CA VAL A 153 -14.65 2.81 0.90
C VAL A 153 -13.16 2.86 1.19
N SER A 154 -12.70 3.83 1.98
CA SER A 154 -11.34 3.81 2.50
C SER A 154 -11.20 2.70 3.53
N ALA A 155 -10.05 2.04 3.57
CA ALA A 155 -9.76 1.00 4.54
C ALA A 155 -8.34 1.12 5.10
N THR A 156 -8.17 0.65 6.32
CA THR A 156 -6.85 0.32 6.86
C THR A 156 -6.57 -1.15 6.57
N ILE A 157 -5.41 -1.43 6.00
CA ILE A 157 -4.95 -2.77 5.62
C ILE A 157 -3.66 -3.06 6.37
N GLU A 158 -3.68 -4.05 7.21
CA GLU A 158 -2.55 -4.46 8.04
C GLU A 158 -2.24 -5.95 7.84
N ALA A 159 -0.96 -6.30 7.89
CA ALA A 159 -0.52 -7.69 7.87
C ALA A 159 0.88 -7.83 8.46
N VAL A 160 1.28 -9.06 8.76
CA VAL A 160 2.58 -9.38 9.32
C VAL A 160 3.29 -10.40 8.43
N LYS A 161 4.59 -10.19 8.19
CA LYS A 161 5.46 -11.24 7.66
C LYS A 161 5.80 -12.20 8.78
N PRO A 162 5.43 -13.50 8.69
CA PRO A 162 5.65 -14.44 9.79
C PRO A 162 7.13 -14.57 10.13
N VAL A 163 7.40 -14.84 11.38
CA VAL A 163 8.72 -15.31 11.81
C VAL A 163 8.79 -16.79 11.43
N ALA A 164 9.78 -17.16 10.62
CA ALA A 164 9.99 -18.56 10.28
C ALA A 164 10.07 -19.37 11.59
N CYS A 165 9.12 -20.27 11.79
CA CYS A 165 9.21 -21.24 12.89
C CYS A 165 10.51 -22.03 12.66
N ARG A 166 11.48 -21.91 13.56
CA ARG A 166 12.58 -22.87 13.58
C ARG A 166 11.94 -24.22 13.86
N SER A 167 11.87 -25.06 12.84
CA SER A 167 11.64 -26.49 13.09
C SER A 167 12.74 -26.90 14.05
N SER A 168 12.37 -27.14 15.32
CA SER A 168 13.20 -27.88 16.25
C SER A 168 13.37 -29.27 15.63
N GLY A 169 14.45 -29.43 14.88
CA GLY A 169 14.92 -30.75 14.48
C GLY A 169 15.37 -31.45 15.76
N ASP A 170 14.50 -32.31 16.26
CA ASP A 170 14.92 -33.38 17.15
C ASP A 170 15.86 -34.29 16.35
N GLY A 171 17.15 -34.24 16.72
CA GLY A 171 18.15 -35.21 16.35
C GLY A 171 18.06 -36.47 17.22
#